data_9967da4f34ba4118e1b7ba4d1afa0471
#
_entry.id   9967da4f34ba4118e1b7ba4d1afa0471
#
_cell.length_a   1.000
_cell.length_b   1.000
_cell.length_c   1.000
_cell.angle_alpha   90.00
_cell.angle_beta   90.00
_cell.angle_gamma   90.00
#
_symmetry.space_group_name_H-M   'P 1'
#
loop_
_entity.id
_entity.type
_entity.pdbx_description
1 polymer ?
#
loop_
_entity_poly.entity_id
_entity_poly.type
_entity_poly.pdbx_seq_one_letter_code
_entity_poly.pdbx_strand_id
1 'polypeptide(L)'
;KAAEVIAAGKVFACDVGLFDEDVFVYIAAFGIFTEVSYGTPQEMKNMLGHMAYILEGVKHLQNIKSYQMKVTYKTIENNGFGETEECEKVVEDDFIFGMITNSLSVGGFKSLTGNVMGKNVVLNDGLFEVTLVKMPKNPVELNSILVALMSEKVDTEFMYCLKSSELLIESQEEVAWTLDGEYGGKHTCVKLKNKQKAIDILVPTA
;
A
#
# COMPACT_ATOMS: atom_id res chain seq x y z
N LYS A 1 -2.24 -23.27 20.97
CA LYS A 1 -1.48 -22.07 20.49
C LYS A 1 -2.19 -20.74 20.84
N ALA A 2 -3.45 -20.47 20.38
CA ALA A 2 -4.11 -19.18 20.68
C ALA A 2 -4.33 -18.98 22.19
N ALA A 3 -4.83 -19.99 22.92
CA ALA A 3 -5.01 -19.94 24.36
C ALA A 3 -3.69 -19.73 25.13
N GLU A 4 -2.59 -20.30 24.66
CA GLU A 4 -1.26 -20.11 25.25
C GLU A 4 -0.77 -18.67 25.05
N VAL A 5 -1.03 -18.06 23.88
CA VAL A 5 -0.70 -16.66 23.61
C VAL A 5 -1.53 -15.72 24.50
N ILE A 6 -2.82 -16.02 24.72
CA ILE A 6 -3.67 -15.25 25.64
C ILE A 6 -3.16 -15.34 27.08
N ALA A 7 -2.69 -16.51 27.50
CA ALA A 7 -2.25 -16.75 28.87
C ALA A 7 -0.81 -16.25 29.14
N ALA A 8 0.08 -16.31 28.17
CA ALA A 8 1.52 -16.08 28.35
C ALA A 8 2.16 -15.15 27.30
N GLY A 9 1.37 -14.62 26.36
CA GLY A 9 1.83 -13.70 25.34
C GLY A 9 2.18 -12.32 25.90
N LYS A 10 2.92 -11.57 25.14
CA LYS A 10 3.22 -10.16 25.43
C LYS A 10 2.36 -9.22 24.58
N VAL A 11 2.10 -8.04 25.12
CA VAL A 11 1.41 -6.97 24.40
C VAL A 11 2.37 -6.36 23.38
N PHE A 12 1.89 -6.18 22.15
CA PHE A 12 2.55 -5.41 21.10
C PHE A 12 1.59 -4.30 20.66
N ALA A 13 1.99 -3.06 20.87
CA ALA A 13 1.26 -1.91 20.39
C ALA A 13 1.47 -1.74 18.89
N CYS A 14 0.39 -1.68 18.12
CA CYS A 14 0.37 -1.64 16.66
C CYS A 14 -0.31 -0.36 16.16
N ASP A 15 0.18 0.15 15.05
CA ASP A 15 -0.42 1.28 14.36
C ASP A 15 -1.71 0.87 13.65
N VAL A 16 -2.59 1.84 13.40
CA VAL A 16 -3.73 1.71 12.51
C VAL A 16 -3.79 2.88 11.53
N GLY A 17 -4.38 2.66 10.37
CA GLY A 17 -4.66 3.70 9.39
C GLY A 17 -6.04 4.30 9.60
N LEU A 18 -6.13 5.63 9.50
CA LEU A 18 -7.38 6.35 9.29
C LEU A 18 -7.49 6.65 7.80
N PHE A 19 -8.65 6.42 7.23
CA PHE A 19 -9.05 6.78 5.89
C PHE A 19 -10.29 7.68 6.02
N ASP A 20 -10.08 8.99 6.01
CA ASP A 20 -11.06 9.98 6.47
C ASP A 20 -11.57 9.63 7.89
N GLU A 21 -12.83 9.17 8.01
CA GLU A 21 -13.44 8.74 9.28
C GLU A 21 -13.36 7.22 9.50
N ASP A 22 -13.03 6.44 8.46
CA ASP A 22 -12.92 4.98 8.52
C ASP A 22 -11.55 4.54 9.02
N VAL A 23 -11.46 3.29 9.48
CA VAL A 23 -10.23 2.68 10.02
C VAL A 23 -9.86 1.47 9.19
N PHE A 24 -8.57 1.33 8.89
CA PHE A 24 -8.01 0.10 8.36
C PHE A 24 -6.78 -0.32 9.17
N VAL A 25 -6.57 -1.62 9.29
CA VAL A 25 -5.46 -2.17 10.10
C VAL A 25 -4.32 -2.66 9.22
N TYR A 26 -4.63 -3.07 8.01
CA TYR A 26 -3.74 -3.79 7.11
C TYR A 26 -3.41 -3.02 5.84
N ILE A 27 -4.44 -2.62 5.06
CA ILE A 27 -4.26 -2.01 3.75
C ILE A 27 -5.44 -1.12 3.34
N ALA A 28 -5.12 0.05 2.79
CA ALA A 28 -5.99 0.81 1.90
C ALA A 28 -5.42 0.75 0.49
N ALA A 29 -6.25 0.40 -0.52
CA ALA A 29 -5.77 0.23 -1.89
C ALA A 29 -6.82 0.67 -2.93
N PHE A 30 -6.33 1.04 -4.11
CA PHE A 30 -7.15 1.35 -5.28
C PHE A 30 -6.52 0.79 -6.58
N GLY A 31 -7.34 0.68 -7.63
CA GLY A 31 -6.88 0.37 -8.98
C GLY A 31 -7.01 -1.10 -9.37
N ILE A 32 -6.21 -1.55 -10.34
CA ILE A 32 -6.43 -2.80 -11.09
C ILE A 32 -6.51 -4.09 -10.26
N PHE A 33 -5.99 -4.09 -9.03
CA PHE A 33 -6.02 -5.28 -8.17
C PHE A 33 -7.16 -5.26 -7.16
N THR A 34 -7.93 -4.16 -7.07
CA THR A 34 -9.00 -4.00 -6.09
C THR A 34 -10.36 -4.38 -6.65
N GLU A 35 -10.59 -4.24 -7.95
CA GLU A 35 -11.87 -4.58 -8.59
C GLU A 35 -12.21 -6.07 -8.52
N VAL A 36 -11.22 -6.93 -8.34
CA VAL A 36 -11.39 -8.40 -8.23
C VAL A 36 -11.83 -8.81 -6.81
N SER A 37 -11.65 -7.97 -5.81
CA SER A 37 -11.93 -8.29 -4.41
C SER A 37 -13.42 -8.39 -4.06
N TYR A 38 -14.32 -7.94 -4.94
CA TYR A 38 -15.77 -7.94 -4.66
C TYR A 38 -16.47 -9.29 -4.90
N GLY A 39 -15.76 -10.32 -5.37
CA GLY A 39 -16.36 -11.57 -5.82
C GLY A 39 -16.43 -12.70 -4.80
N THR A 40 -15.37 -13.04 -4.09
CA THR A 40 -15.38 -14.11 -3.07
C THR A 40 -14.16 -14.13 -2.16
N PRO A 41 -14.30 -14.51 -0.86
CA PRO A 41 -13.17 -14.63 0.08
C PRO A 41 -12.11 -15.69 -0.31
N GLN A 42 -12.44 -16.58 -1.24
CA GLN A 42 -11.55 -17.65 -1.70
C GLN A 42 -10.59 -17.19 -2.80
N GLU A 43 -10.90 -16.08 -3.47
CA GLU A 43 -10.08 -15.52 -4.55
C GLU A 43 -8.88 -14.73 -4.03
N MET A 44 -8.95 -14.17 -2.83
CA MET A 44 -7.81 -13.54 -2.17
C MET A 44 -6.64 -14.50 -1.92
N LYS A 45 -6.90 -15.79 -1.71
CA LYS A 45 -5.84 -16.80 -1.53
C LYS A 45 -5.10 -17.13 -2.82
N ASN A 46 -5.67 -16.76 -3.97
CA ASN A 46 -5.12 -17.01 -5.30
C ASN A 46 -4.60 -15.73 -5.98
N MET A 47 -4.38 -14.63 -5.25
CA MET A 47 -3.92 -13.36 -5.81
C MET A 47 -2.65 -13.52 -6.68
N LEU A 48 -1.73 -14.42 -6.32
CA LEU A 48 -0.59 -14.77 -7.15
C LEU A 48 -1.00 -15.54 -8.44
N GLY A 49 -2.01 -16.40 -8.36
CA GLY A 49 -2.59 -17.06 -9.53
C GLY A 49 -3.40 -16.09 -10.39
N HIS A 50 -4.10 -15.13 -9.76
CA HIS A 50 -4.85 -14.08 -10.45
C HIS A 50 -3.94 -13.04 -11.12
N MET A 51 -2.77 -12.74 -10.57
CA MET A 51 -1.77 -11.90 -11.25
C MET A 51 -1.37 -12.47 -12.60
N ALA A 52 -1.16 -13.78 -12.70
CA ALA A 52 -0.90 -14.44 -13.99
C ALA A 52 -2.12 -14.33 -14.94
N TYR A 53 -3.35 -14.35 -14.42
CA TYR A 53 -4.58 -14.17 -15.21
C TYR A 53 -4.79 -12.72 -15.64
N ILE A 54 -4.50 -11.77 -14.76
CA ILE A 54 -4.50 -10.33 -15.10
C ILE A 54 -3.41 -10.05 -16.12
N LEU A 55 -2.24 -10.68 -16.01
CA LEU A 55 -1.16 -10.63 -16.99
C LEU A 55 -1.59 -11.13 -18.37
N GLU A 56 -2.39 -12.17 -18.44
CA GLU A 56 -2.93 -12.68 -19.70
C GLU A 56 -4.07 -11.79 -20.23
N GLY A 57 -4.89 -11.22 -19.36
CA GLY A 57 -5.98 -10.29 -19.70
C GLY A 57 -5.50 -8.90 -20.10
N VAL A 58 -4.37 -8.44 -19.55
CA VAL A 58 -3.77 -7.12 -19.81
C VAL A 58 -2.85 -7.11 -21.04
N LYS A 59 -2.97 -8.07 -21.96
CA LYS A 59 -2.33 -7.99 -23.29
C LYS A 59 -2.71 -6.73 -24.07
N HIS A 60 -3.70 -6.00 -23.61
CA HIS A 60 -4.15 -4.73 -24.18
C HIS A 60 -4.11 -3.62 -23.12
N LEU A 61 -3.06 -2.79 -23.13
CA LEU A 61 -2.94 -1.58 -22.31
C LEU A 61 -4.17 -0.67 -22.34
N GLN A 62 -4.94 -0.73 -23.44
CA GLN A 62 -6.18 0.02 -23.66
C GLN A 62 -7.29 -0.29 -22.65
N ASN A 63 -7.20 -1.40 -21.92
CA ASN A 63 -8.18 -1.82 -20.94
C ASN A 63 -7.77 -1.51 -19.49
N ILE A 64 -6.56 -0.96 -19.29
CA ILE A 64 -6.12 -0.55 -17.95
C ILE A 64 -6.66 0.84 -17.67
N LYS A 65 -7.48 0.97 -16.64
CA LYS A 65 -7.90 2.28 -16.15
C LYS A 65 -6.77 2.90 -15.33
N SER A 66 -6.40 4.13 -15.64
CA SER A 66 -5.53 4.96 -14.83
C SER A 66 -6.30 6.12 -14.23
N TYR A 67 -5.79 6.68 -13.16
CA TYR A 67 -6.34 7.81 -12.47
C TYR A 67 -5.28 8.90 -12.36
N GLN A 68 -5.55 10.08 -12.89
CA GLN A 68 -4.69 11.23 -12.66
C GLN A 68 -4.88 11.69 -11.21
N MET A 69 -3.81 11.61 -10.44
CA MET A 69 -3.83 11.93 -9.01
C MET A 69 -2.69 12.85 -8.62
N LYS A 70 -3.00 13.72 -7.66
CA LYS A 70 -2.04 14.48 -6.89
C LYS A 70 -1.98 13.88 -5.48
N VAL A 71 -0.79 13.45 -5.08
CA VAL A 71 -0.53 12.86 -3.77
C VAL A 71 0.41 13.77 -2.99
N THR A 72 -0.12 14.44 -1.98
CA THR A 72 0.64 15.21 -1.01
C THR A 72 0.91 14.34 0.21
N TYR A 73 2.16 14.22 0.66
CA TYR A 73 2.51 13.32 1.74
C TYR A 73 3.60 13.88 2.65
N LYS A 74 3.53 13.51 3.93
CA LYS A 74 4.54 13.85 4.93
C LYS A 74 5.53 12.72 5.08
N THR A 75 6.80 13.03 5.00
CA THR A 75 7.90 12.08 5.19
C THR A 75 8.97 12.66 6.09
N ILE A 76 9.85 11.80 6.59
CA ILE A 76 10.96 12.19 7.45
C ILE A 76 12.24 12.09 6.64
N GLU A 77 12.94 13.20 6.50
CA GLU A 77 14.24 13.25 5.82
C GLU A 77 15.36 13.65 6.77
N ASN A 78 16.56 13.18 6.46
CA ASN A 78 17.77 13.58 7.18
C ASN A 78 18.31 14.87 6.54
N ASN A 79 18.44 15.94 7.32
CA ASN A 79 18.91 17.26 6.86
C ASN A 79 20.42 17.32 6.53
N GLY A 80 21.13 16.18 6.52
CA GLY A 80 22.57 16.09 6.25
C GLY A 80 23.46 16.43 7.47
N PHE A 81 22.89 16.96 8.55
CA PHE A 81 23.58 17.23 9.82
C PHE A 81 23.30 16.18 10.88
N GLY A 82 22.61 15.08 10.52
CA GLY A 82 22.25 14.00 11.43
C GLY A 82 20.91 14.21 12.16
N GLU A 83 20.21 15.30 11.87
CA GLU A 83 18.87 15.58 12.39
C GLU A 83 17.83 15.16 11.36
N THR A 84 16.68 14.70 11.83
CA THR A 84 15.55 14.32 10.99
C THR A 84 14.49 15.40 11.05
N GLU A 85 13.99 15.83 9.90
CA GLU A 85 12.94 16.83 9.78
C GLU A 85 11.75 16.25 9.02
N GLU A 86 10.54 16.56 9.48
CA GLU A 86 9.31 16.25 8.75
C GLU A 86 9.18 17.24 7.59
N CYS A 87 9.07 16.71 6.37
CA CYS A 87 8.86 17.52 5.18
C CYS A 87 7.62 17.04 4.42
N GLU A 88 6.97 17.98 3.74
CA GLU A 88 5.85 17.70 2.85
C GLU A 88 6.35 17.63 1.41
N LYS A 89 5.92 16.60 0.69
CA LYS A 89 6.23 16.38 -0.72
C LYS A 89 4.97 16.14 -1.52
N VAL A 90 5.07 16.43 -2.80
CA VAL A 90 3.97 16.23 -3.75
C VAL A 90 4.47 15.39 -4.91
N VAL A 91 3.68 14.40 -5.31
CA VAL A 91 3.83 13.69 -6.57
C VAL A 91 2.51 13.79 -7.35
N GLU A 92 2.61 13.97 -8.65
CA GLU A 92 1.47 14.05 -9.55
C GLU A 92 1.77 13.20 -10.79
N ASP A 93 0.92 12.20 -11.05
CA ASP A 93 1.10 11.27 -12.16
C ASP A 93 -0.23 10.53 -12.45
N ASP A 94 -0.25 9.73 -13.52
CA ASP A 94 -1.31 8.78 -13.83
C ASP A 94 -1.00 7.43 -13.17
N PHE A 95 -1.84 7.01 -12.22
CA PHE A 95 -1.65 5.77 -11.48
C PHE A 95 -2.68 4.71 -11.87
N ILE A 96 -2.21 3.47 -12.05
CA ILE A 96 -3.06 2.29 -12.28
C ILE A 96 -3.35 1.52 -11.00
N PHE A 97 -2.53 1.70 -9.99
CA PHE A 97 -2.63 1.00 -8.71
C PHE A 97 -1.94 1.80 -7.60
N GLY A 98 -2.52 1.75 -6.42
CA GLY A 98 -1.91 2.26 -5.21
C GLY A 98 -2.27 1.41 -4.01
N MET A 99 -1.30 1.24 -3.11
CA MET A 99 -1.49 0.61 -1.81
C MET A 99 -0.77 1.40 -0.72
N ILE A 100 -1.48 1.61 0.37
CA ILE A 100 -1.02 2.24 1.60
C ILE A 100 -1.17 1.18 2.70
N THR A 101 -0.08 0.75 3.28
CA THR A 101 -0.06 -0.42 4.15
C THR A 101 0.61 -0.15 5.49
N ASN A 102 0.12 -0.83 6.52
CA ASN A 102 0.79 -1.03 7.79
C ASN A 102 1.08 -2.54 7.94
N SER A 103 1.90 -3.10 7.05
CA SER A 103 2.11 -4.54 6.97
C SER A 103 3.46 -4.91 6.39
N LEU A 104 4.00 -6.05 6.86
CA LEU A 104 5.23 -6.66 6.34
C LEU A 104 5.05 -7.23 4.92
N SER A 105 3.82 -7.60 4.58
CA SER A 105 3.50 -8.15 3.25
C SER A 105 2.02 -8.03 2.97
N VAL A 106 1.67 -7.85 1.71
CA VAL A 106 0.29 -7.80 1.21
C VAL A 106 0.11 -8.84 0.12
N GLY A 107 -0.86 -9.75 0.30
CA GLY A 107 -1.20 -10.76 -0.71
C GLY A 107 -0.03 -11.65 -1.13
N GLY A 108 0.97 -11.87 -0.27
CA GLY A 108 2.19 -12.61 -0.58
C GLY A 108 3.32 -11.75 -1.14
N PHE A 109 3.07 -10.45 -1.41
CA PHE A 109 4.13 -9.49 -1.73
C PHE A 109 4.70 -8.94 -0.43
N LYS A 110 6.02 -8.95 -0.27
CA LYS A 110 6.66 -8.20 0.79
C LYS A 110 6.58 -6.71 0.48
N SER A 111 6.57 -5.89 1.52
CA SER A 111 6.60 -4.44 1.33
C SER A 111 7.80 -4.03 0.49
N LEU A 112 7.53 -3.43 -0.67
CA LEU A 112 8.57 -2.94 -1.58
C LEU A 112 9.37 -1.80 -0.94
N THR A 113 8.71 -1.01 -0.11
CA THR A 113 9.31 0.16 0.56
C THR A 113 10.44 -0.24 1.52
N GLY A 114 10.29 -1.37 2.22
CA GLY A 114 11.32 -1.89 3.11
C GLY A 114 12.62 -2.22 2.39
N ASN A 115 12.54 -2.73 1.17
CA ASN A 115 13.70 -3.07 0.35
C ASN A 115 14.41 -1.84 -0.24
N VAL A 116 13.66 -0.80 -0.61
CA VAL A 116 14.24 0.44 -1.18
C VAL A 116 14.99 1.27 -0.17
N MET A 117 14.42 1.38 1.03
CA MET A 117 14.99 2.25 2.06
C MET A 117 15.97 1.54 3.00
N GLY A 118 16.27 0.25 2.75
CA GLY A 118 17.19 -0.55 3.58
C GLY A 118 16.72 -0.70 5.03
N LYS A 119 15.46 -0.43 5.31
CA LYS A 119 14.85 -0.51 6.65
C LYS A 119 13.75 -1.54 6.64
N ASN A 120 13.71 -2.37 7.67
CA ASN A 120 12.59 -3.29 7.89
C ASN A 120 11.28 -2.50 8.08
N VAL A 121 10.18 -3.06 7.61
CA VAL A 121 8.84 -2.56 7.96
C VAL A 121 8.65 -2.69 9.46
N VAL A 122 8.18 -1.63 10.09
CA VAL A 122 7.95 -1.55 11.53
C VAL A 122 6.48 -1.17 11.74
N LEU A 123 5.73 -2.04 12.42
CA LEU A 123 4.27 -1.91 12.55
C LEU A 123 3.82 -0.91 13.62
N ASN A 124 4.74 -0.13 14.18
CA ASN A 124 4.48 0.82 15.25
C ASN A 124 5.42 2.03 15.24
N ASP A 125 5.92 2.40 14.05
CA ASP A 125 6.80 3.55 13.84
C ASP A 125 6.06 4.84 13.44
N GLY A 126 4.73 4.77 13.28
CA GLY A 126 3.89 5.89 12.90
C GLY A 126 3.90 6.17 11.39
N LEU A 127 4.42 5.24 10.57
CA LEU A 127 4.54 5.41 9.14
C LEU A 127 3.82 4.31 8.38
N PHE A 128 3.22 4.67 7.27
CA PHE A 128 2.75 3.73 6.25
C PHE A 128 3.86 3.41 5.25
N GLU A 129 3.83 2.21 4.71
CA GLU A 129 4.47 1.88 3.44
C GLU A 129 3.53 2.19 2.30
N VAL A 130 3.97 3.04 1.38
CA VAL A 130 3.17 3.51 0.24
C VAL A 130 3.82 3.05 -1.06
N THR A 131 3.04 2.39 -1.90
CA THR A 131 3.44 2.03 -3.26
C THR A 131 2.40 2.55 -4.24
N LEU A 132 2.83 3.37 -5.20
CA LEU A 132 2.00 3.90 -6.27
C LEU A 132 2.61 3.48 -7.61
N VAL A 133 1.84 2.79 -8.44
CA VAL A 133 2.29 2.27 -9.74
C VAL A 133 1.75 3.15 -10.85
N LYS A 134 2.65 3.67 -11.66
CA LYS A 134 2.32 4.55 -12.79
C LYS A 134 1.68 3.79 -13.94
N MET A 135 0.96 4.50 -14.80
CA MET A 135 0.44 3.98 -16.05
C MET A 135 1.60 3.62 -16.99
N PRO A 136 1.77 2.35 -17.39
CA PRO A 136 2.77 1.96 -18.36
C PRO A 136 2.42 2.48 -19.76
N LYS A 137 3.40 2.94 -20.51
CA LYS A 137 3.23 3.49 -21.86
C LYS A 137 3.20 2.42 -22.94
N ASN A 138 3.73 1.25 -22.64
CA ASN A 138 3.85 0.12 -23.59
C ASN A 138 3.89 -1.23 -22.85
N PRO A 139 3.69 -2.36 -23.55
CA PRO A 139 3.69 -3.68 -22.94
C PRO A 139 5.01 -4.10 -22.28
N VAL A 140 6.14 -3.51 -22.70
CA VAL A 140 7.45 -3.81 -22.09
C VAL A 140 7.54 -3.20 -20.69
N GLU A 141 7.11 -1.95 -20.55
CA GLU A 141 7.04 -1.28 -19.24
C GLU A 141 6.09 -2.02 -18.29
N LEU A 142 4.91 -2.45 -18.78
CA LEU A 142 3.99 -3.25 -18.00
C LEU A 142 4.65 -4.54 -17.51
N ASN A 143 5.36 -5.26 -18.39
CA ASN A 143 6.09 -6.46 -17.97
C ASN A 143 7.18 -6.15 -16.94
N SER A 144 7.88 -5.03 -17.08
CA SER A 144 8.88 -4.58 -16.11
C SER A 144 8.27 -4.30 -14.74
N ILE A 145 7.12 -3.60 -14.69
CA ILE A 145 6.35 -3.36 -13.46
C ILE A 145 6.00 -4.68 -12.78
N LEU A 146 5.48 -5.64 -13.55
CA LEU A 146 5.05 -6.93 -13.01
C LEU A 146 6.23 -7.74 -12.48
N VAL A 147 7.34 -7.77 -13.20
CA VAL A 147 8.58 -8.40 -12.74
C VAL A 147 9.09 -7.71 -11.47
N ALA A 148 9.05 -6.38 -11.41
CA ALA A 148 9.45 -5.63 -10.23
C ALA A 148 8.59 -5.98 -9.00
N LEU A 149 7.26 -6.00 -9.16
CA LEU A 149 6.32 -6.39 -8.11
C LEU A 149 6.54 -7.84 -7.62
N MET A 150 6.80 -8.78 -8.55
CA MET A 150 7.02 -10.19 -8.22
C MET A 150 8.41 -10.47 -7.62
N SER A 151 9.43 -9.75 -8.05
CA SER A 151 10.82 -9.94 -7.60
C SER A 151 11.19 -9.09 -6.39
N GLU A 152 10.24 -8.33 -5.83
CA GLU A 152 10.46 -7.38 -4.72
C GLU A 152 11.55 -6.33 -5.05
N LYS A 153 11.80 -6.08 -6.33
CA LYS A 153 12.73 -5.06 -6.78
C LYS A 153 11.97 -3.82 -7.18
N VAL A 154 12.28 -2.72 -6.52
CA VAL A 154 11.67 -1.44 -6.87
C VAL A 154 12.32 -0.91 -8.12
N ASP A 155 11.49 -0.61 -9.10
CA ASP A 155 11.86 0.18 -10.26
C ASP A 155 11.24 1.58 -10.09
N THR A 156 12.07 2.54 -9.67
CA THR A 156 11.66 3.92 -9.39
C THR A 156 11.23 4.68 -10.64
N GLU A 157 11.46 4.16 -11.83
CA GLU A 157 10.95 4.73 -13.06
C GLU A 157 9.43 4.55 -13.19
N PHE A 158 8.94 3.38 -12.75
CA PHE A 158 7.53 2.99 -12.94
C PHE A 158 6.69 3.05 -11.67
N MET A 159 7.30 3.28 -10.52
CA MET A 159 6.58 3.33 -9.27
C MET A 159 7.21 4.28 -8.24
N TYR A 160 6.37 4.84 -7.39
CA TYR A 160 6.79 5.54 -6.18
C TYR A 160 6.66 4.58 -5.00
N CYS A 161 7.76 4.39 -4.27
CA CYS A 161 7.78 3.65 -3.02
C CYS A 161 8.32 4.57 -1.93
N LEU A 162 7.49 4.88 -0.94
CA LEU A 162 7.82 5.86 0.09
C LEU A 162 7.21 5.48 1.44
N LYS A 163 7.67 6.13 2.50
CA LYS A 163 7.06 6.06 3.83
C LYS A 163 6.41 7.40 4.17
N SER A 164 5.24 7.35 4.79
CA SER A 164 4.49 8.57 5.14
C SER A 164 3.66 8.38 6.41
N SER A 165 3.62 9.43 7.24
CA SER A 165 2.71 9.50 8.38
C SER A 165 1.32 9.99 8.01
N GLU A 166 1.21 10.80 6.93
CA GLU A 166 -0.03 11.40 6.48
C GLU A 166 0.00 11.62 4.97
N LEU A 167 -1.09 11.28 4.28
CA LEU A 167 -1.28 11.50 2.85
C LEU A 167 -2.61 12.22 2.59
N LEU A 168 -2.60 13.11 1.61
CA LEU A 168 -3.78 13.64 0.95
C LEU A 168 -3.72 13.23 -0.52
N ILE A 169 -4.71 12.46 -0.97
CA ILE A 169 -4.80 11.97 -2.34
C ILE A 169 -6.01 12.60 -3.00
N GLU A 170 -5.75 13.36 -4.05
CA GLU A 170 -6.76 14.07 -4.83
C GLU A 170 -6.78 13.50 -6.25
N SER A 171 -7.95 13.23 -6.81
CA SER A 171 -8.13 12.78 -8.18
C SER A 171 -9.22 13.58 -8.91
N GLN A 172 -9.16 13.62 -10.24
CA GLN A 172 -10.15 14.33 -11.06
C GLN A 172 -11.48 13.56 -11.15
N GLU A 173 -11.45 12.25 -10.95
CA GLU A 173 -12.61 11.38 -10.99
C GLU A 173 -12.74 10.53 -9.72
N GLU A 174 -13.93 9.98 -9.51
CA GLU A 174 -14.15 9.05 -8.40
C GLU A 174 -13.33 7.77 -8.55
N VAL A 175 -12.57 7.45 -7.52
CA VAL A 175 -11.74 6.25 -7.41
C VAL A 175 -12.35 5.32 -6.38
N ALA A 176 -12.58 4.06 -6.77
CA ALA A 176 -13.04 3.03 -5.85
C ALA A 176 -11.87 2.54 -4.99
N TRP A 177 -12.09 2.48 -3.68
CA TRP A 177 -11.12 2.04 -2.70
C TRP A 177 -11.53 0.73 -2.03
N THR A 178 -10.54 -0.01 -1.56
CA THR A 178 -10.71 -1.13 -0.64
C THR A 178 -9.97 -0.84 0.65
N LEU A 179 -10.59 -1.17 1.78
CA LEU A 179 -10.01 -1.09 3.12
C LEU A 179 -10.03 -2.50 3.70
N ASP A 180 -8.86 -3.06 3.99
CA ASP A 180 -8.67 -4.43 4.52
C ASP A 180 -9.39 -5.53 3.70
N GLY A 181 -9.58 -5.29 2.38
CA GLY A 181 -10.25 -6.19 1.45
C GLY A 181 -11.76 -5.97 1.28
N GLU A 182 -12.34 -5.05 2.03
CA GLU A 182 -13.76 -4.66 1.92
C GLU A 182 -13.90 -3.36 1.10
N TYR A 183 -15.10 -3.09 0.60
CA TYR A 183 -15.36 -1.88 -0.18
C TYR A 183 -15.29 -0.63 0.70
N GLY A 184 -14.35 0.25 0.40
CA GLY A 184 -14.09 1.52 1.10
C GLY A 184 -14.73 2.76 0.47
N GLY A 185 -15.68 2.59 -0.47
CA GLY A 185 -16.35 3.72 -1.13
C GLY A 185 -15.65 4.19 -2.40
N LYS A 186 -16.22 5.28 -3.00
CA LYS A 186 -15.66 6.02 -4.12
C LYS A 186 -15.39 7.45 -3.70
N HIS A 187 -14.20 7.93 -3.94
CA HIS A 187 -13.74 9.23 -3.48
C HIS A 187 -12.95 9.96 -4.57
N THR A 188 -13.08 11.28 -4.63
CA THR A 188 -12.21 12.16 -5.41
C THR A 188 -11.09 12.76 -4.56
N CYS A 189 -11.26 12.75 -3.23
CA CYS A 189 -10.30 13.24 -2.28
C CYS A 189 -10.37 12.38 -1.03
N VAL A 190 -9.23 11.88 -0.56
CA VAL A 190 -9.11 11.10 0.68
C VAL A 190 -7.92 11.56 1.49
N LYS A 191 -8.08 11.59 2.80
CA LYS A 191 -7.02 11.86 3.74
C LYS A 191 -6.70 10.58 4.52
N LEU A 192 -5.43 10.13 4.43
CA LEU A 192 -4.95 8.99 5.20
C LEU A 192 -3.98 9.49 6.28
N LYS A 193 -4.14 8.96 7.49
CA LYS A 193 -3.28 9.30 8.62
C LYS A 193 -2.93 8.06 9.42
N ASN A 194 -1.65 7.86 9.69
CA ASN A 194 -1.20 6.83 10.62
C ASN A 194 -1.51 7.25 12.06
N LYS A 195 -2.19 6.38 12.79
CA LYS A 195 -2.44 6.53 14.22
C LYS A 195 -1.53 5.56 14.97
N GLN A 196 -0.41 6.09 15.41
CA GLN A 196 0.66 5.31 16.01
C GLN A 196 0.18 4.63 17.30
N LYS A 197 0.49 3.33 17.44
CA LYS A 197 0.25 2.50 18.64
C LYS A 197 -1.20 2.56 19.13
N ALA A 198 -2.14 2.55 18.20
CA ALA A 198 -3.56 2.76 18.50
C ALA A 198 -4.28 1.52 19.00
N ILE A 199 -3.74 0.33 18.72
CA ILE A 199 -4.29 -0.95 19.20
C ILE A 199 -3.20 -1.81 19.84
N ASP A 200 -3.60 -2.60 20.81
CA ASP A 200 -2.76 -3.60 21.47
C ASP A 200 -3.13 -5.00 20.99
N ILE A 201 -2.16 -5.77 20.52
CA ILE A 201 -2.33 -7.16 20.14
C ILE A 201 -1.45 -8.07 21.00
N LEU A 202 -1.95 -9.27 21.30
CA LEU A 202 -1.17 -10.28 22.00
C LEU A 202 -0.35 -11.09 21.00
N VAL A 203 0.95 -11.12 21.20
CA VAL A 203 1.88 -11.87 20.35
C VAL A 203 2.61 -12.94 21.17
N PRO A 204 3.06 -14.05 20.55
CA PRO A 204 3.84 -15.06 21.25
C PRO A 204 5.09 -14.44 21.88
N THR A 205 5.45 -14.92 23.06
CA THR A 205 6.81 -14.73 23.59
C THR A 205 7.77 -15.58 22.76
N ALA A 206 8.75 -14.91 22.11
CA ALA A 206 9.78 -15.59 21.32
C ALA A 206 10.59 -16.56 22.17
#